data_5e3a180fe2578955bbad821473c79c58
#
_entry.id   5e3a180fe2578955bbad821473c79c58
#
_cell.length_a   1.000
_cell.length_b   1.000
_cell.length_c   1.000
_cell.angle_alpha   90.00
_cell.angle_beta   90.00
_cell.angle_gamma   90.00
#
_symmetry.space_group_name_H-M   'P 1'
#
loop_
_entity.id
_entity.type
_entity.pdbx_description
1 polymer ?
#
loop_
_entity_poly.entity_id
_entity_poly.type
_entity_poly.pdbx_seq_one_letter_code
_entity_poly.pdbx_strand_id
1 'polypeptide(L)'
;MTDAAGGGKKGDTGGDIAAMSFEDAMKALEAIVEKLESGEAPLEESITLYERGALLRAHCEARLKDAEMRVEQIVQGEGGPAPAPFPTE
;
A
#
# COMPACT_ATOMS: atom_id res chain seq x y z
N MET A 1 -18.68 7.07 20.99
CA MET A 1 -18.34 7.09 20.58
C MET A 1 -17.99 7.07 19.97
N THR A 2 -17.95 7.02 20.07
CA THR A 2 -17.48 7.02 19.43
C THR A 2 -16.96 7.07 18.88
N ASP A 3 -16.84 7.07 18.80
CA ASP A 3 -16.22 7.19 18.18
C ASP A 3 -15.72 7.21 17.64
N ALA A 4 -15.79 7.12 17.78
CA ALA A 4 -15.28 7.21 17.21
C ALA A 4 -14.82 7.38 16.73
N ALA A 5 -14.84 7.36 16.78
CA ALA A 5 -14.37 7.60 16.24
C ALA A 5 -13.85 7.94 15.81
N GLY A 6 -13.81 8.07 15.84
CA GLY A 6 -13.26 8.45 15.37
C GLY A 6 -12.65 8.71 15.14
N GLY A 7 -12.43 8.77 15.29
CA GLY A 7 -11.76 9.10 15.05
C GLY A 7 -10.99 8.96 14.58
N GLY A 8 -10.77 8.60 14.73
CA GLY A 8 -9.88 8.40 14.39
C GLY A 8 -9.35 8.83 13.57
N LYS A 9 -9.25 8.96 13.29
CA LYS A 9 -8.79 9.30 12.56
C LYS A 9 -7.72 9.84 12.62
N LYS A 10 -7.35 10.40 13.00
CA LYS A 10 -6.36 10.99 12.99
C LYS A 10 -5.31 10.30 13.47
N GLY A 11 -5.08 9.94 14.27
CA GLY A 11 -3.99 9.26 14.68
C GLY A 11 -3.93 7.90 14.17
N ASP A 12 -4.84 7.53 13.42
CA ASP A 12 -4.94 6.22 13.02
C ASP A 12 -4.46 6.04 11.64
N THR A 13 -3.24 6.40 11.41
CA THR A 13 -2.71 6.35 10.11
C THR A 13 -2.67 4.98 9.55
N GLY A 14 -2.38 3.98 10.33
CA GLY A 14 -2.26 2.65 9.79
C GLY A 14 -3.59 2.02 9.50
N GLY A 15 -4.63 2.41 10.23
CA GLY A 15 -5.92 1.78 10.07
C GLY A 15 -6.54 2.04 8.72
N ASP A 16 -6.49 3.27 8.27
CA ASP A 16 -7.09 3.57 6.99
C ASP A 16 -6.28 2.98 5.84
N ILE A 17 -4.98 2.90 6.01
CA ILE A 17 -4.15 2.32 4.97
C ILE A 17 -4.44 0.83 4.82
N ALA A 18 -4.63 0.15 5.92
CA ALA A 18 -4.89 -1.29 5.86
C ALA A 18 -6.15 -1.61 5.07
N ALA A 19 -7.07 -0.68 5.00
CA ALA A 19 -8.31 -0.91 4.27
C ALA A 19 -8.23 -0.52 2.81
N MET A 20 -7.13 0.03 2.37
CA MET A 20 -7.02 0.49 1.00
C MET A 20 -6.78 -0.63 0.03
N SER A 21 -7.30 -0.48 -1.17
CA SER A 21 -6.88 -1.35 -2.25
C SER A 21 -5.46 -1.00 -2.65
N PHE A 22 -4.85 -1.89 -3.40
CA PHE A 22 -3.52 -1.63 -3.91
C PHE A 22 -3.51 -0.34 -4.74
N GLU A 23 -4.50 -0.19 -5.59
CA GLU A 23 -4.55 0.97 -6.47
C GLU A 23 -4.68 2.26 -5.69
N ASP A 24 -5.54 2.24 -4.68
CA ASP A 24 -5.70 3.43 -3.88
C ASP A 24 -4.46 3.75 -3.09
N ALA A 25 -3.80 2.73 -2.58
CA ALA A 25 -2.57 2.96 -1.83
C ALA A 25 -1.49 3.52 -2.73
N MET A 26 -1.41 3.03 -3.96
CA MET A 26 -0.43 3.57 -4.89
C MET A 26 -0.68 5.02 -5.20
N LYS A 27 -1.94 5.37 -5.41
CA LYS A 27 -2.25 6.78 -5.68
C LYS A 27 -1.91 7.66 -4.50
N ALA A 28 -2.18 7.18 -3.31
CA ALA A 28 -1.86 7.96 -2.13
C ALA A 28 -0.36 8.11 -1.99
N LEU A 29 0.38 7.06 -2.29
CA LEU A 29 1.83 7.13 -2.21
C LEU A 29 2.39 8.12 -3.23
N GLU A 30 1.86 8.09 -4.45
CA GLU A 30 2.30 9.01 -5.46
C GLU A 30 2.07 10.45 -5.05
N ALA A 31 0.93 10.72 -4.42
CA ALA A 31 0.65 12.08 -3.98
C ALA A 31 1.64 12.53 -2.93
N ILE A 32 2.02 11.62 -2.04
CA ILE A 32 2.99 11.95 -1.02
C ILE A 32 4.34 12.24 -1.64
N VAL A 33 4.75 11.41 -2.58
CA VAL A 33 6.03 11.62 -3.23
C VAL A 33 6.07 12.98 -3.93
N GLU A 34 5.00 13.32 -4.63
CA GLU A 34 4.95 14.60 -5.29
C GLU A 34 5.08 15.75 -4.30
N LYS A 35 4.40 15.62 -3.18
CA LYS A 35 4.46 16.68 -2.20
C LYS A 35 5.86 16.79 -1.59
N LEU A 36 6.50 15.67 -1.34
CA LEU A 36 7.86 15.72 -0.83
C LEU A 36 8.82 16.28 -1.85
N GLU A 37 8.64 15.94 -3.11
CA GLU A 37 9.54 16.42 -4.14
C GLU A 37 9.36 17.90 -4.40
N SER A 38 8.20 18.42 -4.13
CA SER A 38 8.01 19.85 -4.34
C SER A 38 8.85 20.69 -3.40
N GLY A 39 9.21 20.13 -2.27
CA GLY A 39 10.02 20.85 -1.32
C GLY A 39 9.28 21.95 -0.59
N GLU A 40 7.97 22.00 -0.74
CA GLU A 40 7.21 23.09 -0.12
C GLU A 40 6.68 22.77 1.25
N ALA A 41 6.67 21.51 1.64
CA ALA A 41 6.14 21.15 2.93
C ALA A 41 7.14 21.52 4.04
N PRO A 42 6.66 22.02 5.15
CA PRO A 42 7.54 22.24 6.29
C PRO A 42 8.17 20.94 6.73
N LEU A 43 9.28 21.07 7.44
CA LEU A 43 10.02 19.88 7.83
C LEU A 43 9.18 18.88 8.60
N GLU A 44 8.41 19.36 9.55
CA GLU A 44 7.62 18.43 10.35
C GLU A 44 6.57 17.73 9.51
N GLU A 45 5.98 18.46 8.60
CA GLU A 45 5.01 17.85 7.72
C GLU A 45 5.68 16.83 6.80
N SER A 46 6.87 17.14 6.36
CA SER A 46 7.59 16.20 5.49
C SER A 46 7.89 14.91 6.22
N ILE A 47 8.21 14.99 7.49
CA ILE A 47 8.47 13.79 8.28
C ILE A 47 7.19 12.95 8.38
N THR A 48 6.08 13.59 8.66
CA THR A 48 4.81 12.89 8.73
C THR A 48 4.46 12.25 7.41
N LEU A 49 4.68 12.97 6.31
CA LEU A 49 4.40 12.42 4.99
C LEU A 49 5.29 11.22 4.72
N TYR A 50 6.55 11.32 5.11
CA TYR A 50 7.46 10.21 4.88
C TYR A 50 7.02 8.98 5.65
N GLU A 51 6.60 9.17 6.89
CA GLU A 51 6.14 8.05 7.70
C GLU A 51 4.91 7.40 7.09
N ARG A 52 3.98 8.23 6.63
CA ARG A 52 2.80 7.67 6.00
C ARG A 52 3.15 6.98 4.70
N GLY A 53 4.08 7.55 3.95
CA GLY A 53 4.53 6.92 2.73
C GLY A 53 5.14 5.56 2.97
N ALA A 54 5.87 5.41 4.07
CA ALA A 54 6.45 4.13 4.39
C ALA A 54 5.38 3.08 4.67
N LEU A 55 4.31 3.49 5.36
CA LEU A 55 3.22 2.57 5.63
C LEU A 55 2.49 2.19 4.33
N LEU A 56 2.28 3.17 3.46
CA LEU A 56 1.63 2.88 2.19
C LEU A 56 2.47 1.93 1.36
N ARG A 57 3.77 2.14 1.36
CA ARG A 57 4.65 1.28 0.60
C ARG A 57 4.62 -0.14 1.13
N ALA A 58 4.64 -0.29 2.44
CA ALA A 58 4.57 -1.61 3.03
C ALA A 58 3.26 -2.31 2.68
N HIS A 59 2.17 -1.54 2.69
CA HIS A 59 0.88 -2.09 2.35
C HIS A 59 0.87 -2.58 0.90
N CYS A 60 1.41 -1.78 -0.01
CA CYS A 60 1.47 -2.18 -1.41
C CYS A 60 2.30 -3.44 -1.58
N GLU A 61 3.40 -3.53 -0.89
CA GLU A 61 4.25 -4.70 -0.99
C GLU A 61 3.55 -5.94 -0.48
N ALA A 62 2.80 -5.78 0.61
CA ALA A 62 2.07 -6.92 1.15
C ALA A 62 0.98 -7.37 0.19
N ARG A 63 0.31 -6.43 -0.45
CA ARG A 63 -0.73 -6.80 -1.41
C ARG A 63 -0.13 -7.49 -2.63
N LEU A 64 1.01 -7.02 -3.08
CA LEU A 64 1.67 -7.66 -4.20
C LEU A 64 2.09 -9.07 -3.85
N LYS A 65 2.62 -9.26 -2.66
CA LYS A 65 3.04 -10.58 -2.26
C LYS A 65 1.86 -11.52 -2.15
N ASP A 66 0.76 -11.03 -1.62
CA ASP A 66 -0.44 -11.83 -1.53
C ASP A 66 -0.91 -12.26 -2.90
N ALA A 67 -0.87 -11.35 -3.86
CA ALA A 67 -1.28 -11.66 -5.21
C ALA A 67 -0.36 -12.70 -5.84
N GLU A 68 0.93 -12.57 -5.58
CA GLU A 68 1.88 -13.52 -6.12
C GLU A 68 1.62 -14.91 -5.57
N MET A 69 1.31 -15.00 -4.30
CA MET A 69 1.04 -16.30 -3.70
C MET A 69 -0.22 -16.91 -4.28
N ARG A 70 -1.21 -16.10 -4.54
CA ARG A 70 -2.43 -16.61 -5.14
C ARG A 70 -2.19 -17.15 -6.54
N VAL A 71 -1.37 -16.44 -7.30
CA VAL A 71 -1.05 -16.90 -8.64
C VAL A 71 -0.31 -18.22 -8.56
N GLU A 72 0.61 -18.34 -7.63
CA GLU A 72 1.33 -19.59 -7.47
C GLU A 72 0.39 -20.74 -7.14
N GLN A 73 -0.57 -20.47 -6.28
CA GLN A 73 -1.51 -21.52 -5.93
C GLN A 73 -2.33 -21.95 -7.13
N ILE A 74 -2.74 -21.01 -7.93
CA ILE A 74 -3.52 -21.33 -9.11
C ILE A 74 -2.70 -22.20 -10.06
N VAL A 75 -1.47 -21.79 -10.29
CA VAL A 75 -0.64 -22.55 -11.22
C VAL A 75 -0.40 -23.96 -10.72
N GLN A 76 -0.08 -24.11 -9.47
CA GLN A 76 0.20 -25.43 -8.95
C GLN A 76 -1.04 -26.25 -8.78
N GLY A 77 -2.10 -25.61 -8.39
CA GLY A 77 -3.33 -26.32 -8.16
C GLY A 77 -4.01 -26.75 -9.42
N GLU A 78 -3.72 -26.09 -10.51
CA GLU A 78 -4.32 -26.45 -11.76
C GLU A 78 -3.61 -27.56 -12.41
N GLY A 79 -2.91 -28.23 -11.73
CA GLY A 79 -2.34 -29.32 -12.32
C GLY A 79 -1.24 -29.04 -13.04
N GLY A 80 -0.66 -28.27 -12.71
CA GLY A 80 0.27 -28.36 -13.37
C GLY A 80 1.23 -27.53 -13.61
N PRO A 81 2.22 -27.94 -14.04
CA PRO A 81 3.31 -27.17 -14.35
C PRO A 81 3.02 -26.34 -15.46
N ALA A 82 2.16 -25.55 -15.37
CA ALA A 82 1.92 -24.65 -16.41
C ALA A 82 3.09 -23.75 -16.54
N PRO A 83 3.34 -23.26 -17.68
CA PRO A 83 4.36 -22.26 -17.85
C PRO A 83 4.03 -21.08 -17.01
N ALA A 84 5.00 -20.33 -16.73
CA ALA A 84 4.79 -19.18 -15.91
C ALA A 84 3.67 -18.35 -16.48
N PRO A 85 2.77 -17.95 -15.66
CA PRO A 85 1.67 -17.17 -16.16
C PRO A 85 2.08 -15.79 -16.62
N PHE A 86 3.15 -15.30 -16.08
CA PHE A 86 3.62 -14.02 -16.51
C PHE A 86 4.89 -14.25 -17.23
N PRO A 87 5.03 -13.66 -18.37
CA PRO A 87 6.24 -13.80 -19.11
C PRO A 87 7.21 -13.04 -18.41
N THR A 88 7.75 -13.38 -17.56
CA THR A 88 8.62 -12.62 -16.93
C THR A 88 9.74 -12.30 -17.70
N GLU A 89 9.94 -12.31 -18.17
CA GLU A 89 10.85 -11.94 -18.74
C GLU A 89 11.06 -12.02 -19.34
#